data_e1788023c88936a85d2e38343b7a8bf6
#
_entry.id   e1788023c88936a85d2e38343b7a8bf6
#
_cell.length_a   1.000
_cell.length_b   1.000
_cell.length_c   1.000
_cell.angle_alpha   90.00
_cell.angle_beta   90.00
_cell.angle_gamma   90.00
#
_symmetry.space_group_name_H-M   'P 1'
#
loop_
_entity.id
_entity.type
_entity.pdbx_description
1 polymer ?
#
loop_
_entity_poly.entity_id
_entity_poly.type
_entity_poly.pdbx_seq_one_letter_code
_entity_poly.pdbx_strand_id
1 'polypeptide(L)' 'MNVASYTNMTEAIQELRKRGFTANFEFLDQEFRGVDSEKIFTADELTIVEHYRFEGASDPEDMSVVYAIESHDGTRGVIA' A
#
# COMPACT_ATOMS: atom_id res chain seq x y z
N MET A 1 5.50 -7.62 19.94
CA MET A 1 4.83 -8.17 19.46
C MET A 1 4.80 -8.17 18.18
N ASN A 2 4.29 -8.72 17.64
CA ASN A 2 4.38 -8.84 16.39
C ASN A 2 3.57 -8.03 15.65
N VAL A 3 3.84 -7.93 14.50
CA VAL A 3 3.13 -7.25 13.56
C VAL A 3 1.80 -7.83 13.45
N ALA A 4 0.82 -7.04 13.27
CA ALA A 4 -0.49 -7.53 13.03
C ALA A 4 -0.51 -8.37 11.79
N SER A 5 -1.15 -9.49 11.90
CA SER A 5 -1.32 -10.38 10.82
C SER A 5 -2.70 -10.22 10.30
N TYR A 6 -2.83 -9.90 9.04
CA TYR A 6 -4.12 -9.77 8.41
C TYR A 6 -4.44 -11.02 7.62
N THR A 7 -5.72 -11.36 7.59
CA THR A 7 -6.16 -12.59 6.93
C THR A 7 -6.11 -12.47 5.42
N ASN A 8 -6.43 -11.29 4.92
CA ASN A 8 -6.43 -11.09 3.48
C ASN A 8 -6.14 -9.63 3.17
N MET A 9 -5.99 -9.35 1.88
CA MET A 9 -5.63 -8.04 1.41
C MET A 9 -6.68 -6.99 1.74
N THR A 10 -7.95 -7.35 1.62
CA THR A 10 -9.04 -6.43 1.92
C THR A 10 -8.99 -5.98 3.38
N GLU A 11 -8.76 -6.93 4.28
CA GLU A 11 -8.66 -6.62 5.69
C GLU A 11 -7.47 -5.70 5.97
N ALA A 12 -6.34 -5.99 5.34
CA ALA A 12 -5.15 -5.16 5.53
C ALA A 12 -5.41 -3.72 5.07
N ILE A 13 -6.03 -3.55 3.91
CA ILE A 13 -6.31 -2.23 3.40
C ILE A 13 -7.27 -1.48 4.32
N GLN A 14 -8.29 -2.15 4.82
CA GLN A 14 -9.25 -1.52 5.71
C GLN A 14 -8.59 -1.06 7.01
N GLU A 15 -7.72 -1.89 7.57
CA GLU A 15 -7.04 -1.54 8.81
C GLU A 15 -6.04 -0.40 8.58
N LEU A 16 -5.34 -0.42 7.48
CA LEU A 16 -4.42 0.66 7.17
C LEU A 16 -5.16 1.98 7.00
N ARG A 17 -6.33 1.96 6.40
CA ARG A 17 -7.14 3.17 6.26
C ARG A 17 -7.56 3.73 7.60
N LYS A 18 -7.89 2.86 8.55
CA LYS A 18 -8.21 3.29 9.90
C LYS A 18 -7.01 3.93 10.58
N ARG A 19 -5.82 3.54 10.18
CA ARG A 19 -4.59 4.07 10.77
C ARG A 19 -4.10 5.33 10.08
N GLY A 20 -4.84 5.85 9.10
CA GLY A 20 -4.50 7.09 8.43
C GLY A 20 -3.99 6.94 7.01
N PHE A 21 -3.85 5.72 6.51
CA PHE A 21 -3.39 5.50 5.14
C PHE A 21 -4.61 5.50 4.21
N THR A 22 -5.15 6.68 4.00
CA THR A 22 -6.43 6.82 3.31
C THR A 22 -6.32 7.09 1.83
N ALA A 23 -5.16 7.52 1.36
CA ALA A 23 -4.98 7.78 -0.07
C ALA A 23 -4.77 6.47 -0.83
N ASN A 24 -5.08 6.51 -2.11
CA ASN A 24 -4.82 5.37 -2.98
C ASN A 24 -3.72 5.77 -3.95
N PHE A 25 -2.71 4.92 -4.07
CA PHE A 25 -1.63 5.15 -5.01
C PHE A 25 -1.63 4.03 -6.05
N GLU A 26 -1.15 4.34 -7.24
CA GLU A 26 -0.89 3.32 -8.24
C GLU A 26 0.48 3.53 -8.85
N PHE A 27 1.06 2.47 -9.36
CA PHE A 27 2.38 2.52 -9.97
C PHE A 27 2.20 2.33 -11.48
N LEU A 28 2.53 3.36 -12.24
CA LEU A 28 2.39 3.36 -13.67
C LEU A 28 3.57 4.05 -14.30
N ASP A 29 4.13 3.48 -15.34
CA ASP A 29 5.25 4.09 -16.08
C ASP A 29 6.40 4.48 -15.16
N GLN A 30 6.65 3.63 -14.16
CA GLN A 30 7.73 3.83 -13.19
C GLN A 30 7.52 5.06 -12.31
N GLU A 31 6.30 5.51 -12.21
CA GLU A 31 5.93 6.62 -11.33
C GLU A 31 4.82 6.18 -10.40
N PHE A 32 4.81 6.79 -9.23
CA PHE A 32 3.73 6.55 -8.28
C PHE A 32 2.75 7.70 -8.38
N ARG A 33 1.49 7.38 -8.57
CA ARG A 33 0.47 8.40 -8.74
C ARG A 33 -0.62 8.23 -7.70
N GLY A 34 -0.98 9.35 -7.06
CA GLY A 34 -2.14 9.37 -6.19
C GLY A 34 -3.39 9.37 -7.03
N VAL A 35 -4.23 8.35 -6.85
CA VAL A 35 -5.42 8.17 -7.70
C VAL A 35 -6.38 9.34 -7.53
N ASP A 36 -6.58 9.77 -6.29
CA ASP A 36 -7.55 10.82 -6.00
C ASP A 36 -7.04 12.21 -6.25
N SER A 37 -5.76 12.44 -6.00
CA SER A 37 -5.18 13.77 -6.11
C SER A 37 -4.51 14.02 -7.45
N GLU A 38 -4.29 12.97 -8.19
CA GLU A 38 -3.58 13.01 -9.46
C GLU A 38 -2.16 13.55 -9.34
N LYS A 39 -1.62 13.58 -8.14
CA LYS A 39 -0.23 13.96 -7.93
C LYS A 39 0.69 12.82 -8.29
N ILE A 40 1.85 13.16 -8.84
CA ILE A 40 2.84 12.18 -9.22
C ILE A 40 4.03 12.30 -8.28
N PHE A 41 4.49 11.15 -7.79
CA PHE A 41 5.62 11.09 -6.88
C PHE A 41 6.70 10.19 -7.46
N THR A 42 7.95 10.53 -7.22
CA THR A 42 9.03 9.61 -7.53
C THR A 42 9.26 8.69 -6.34
N ALA A 43 9.99 7.61 -6.55
CA ALA A 43 10.28 6.67 -5.47
C ALA A 43 11.01 7.35 -4.31
N ASP A 44 11.83 8.36 -4.60
CA ASP A 44 12.57 9.07 -3.55
C ASP A 44 11.66 9.88 -2.64
N GLU A 45 10.48 10.22 -3.11
CA GLU A 45 9.54 11.01 -2.34
C GLU A 45 8.64 10.18 -1.46
N LEU A 46 8.70 8.87 -1.60
CA LEU A 46 7.84 7.96 -0.86
C LEU A 46 8.64 7.07 0.07
N THR A 47 8.06 6.77 1.21
CA THR A 47 8.64 5.83 2.17
C THR A 47 7.66 4.70 2.39
N ILE A 48 8.14 3.47 2.29
CA ILE A 48 7.31 2.32 2.63
C ILE A 48 7.37 2.15 4.14
N VAL A 49 6.24 2.40 4.79
CA VAL A 49 6.15 2.31 6.23
C VAL A 49 5.95 0.86 6.66
N GLU A 50 5.09 0.16 5.97
CA GLU A 50 4.79 -1.24 6.25
C GLU A 50 4.45 -1.95 4.95
N HIS A 51 4.63 -3.25 4.93
CA HIS A 51 4.17 -4.04 3.80
C HIS A 51 3.65 -5.38 4.30
N TYR A 52 2.69 -5.93 3.58
CA TYR A 52 2.08 -7.21 3.91
C TYR A 52 1.96 -8.04 2.65
N ARG A 53 2.28 -9.31 2.77
CA ARG A 53 2.26 -10.22 1.64
C ARG A 53 1.19 -11.27 1.86
N PHE A 54 0.38 -11.50 0.85
CA PHE A 54 -0.68 -12.49 0.91
C PHE A 54 -0.49 -13.48 -0.22
N GLU A 55 -0.64 -14.76 0.09
CA GLU A 55 -0.50 -15.81 -0.89
C GLU A 55 -1.81 -16.54 -1.00
N GLY A 56 -2.19 -16.85 -2.22
CA GLY A 56 -3.38 -17.66 -2.47
C GLY A 56 -3.17 -19.07 -1.94
N ALA A 57 -4.24 -19.66 -1.51
CA ALA A 57 -4.16 -20.96 -0.86
C ALA A 57 -3.66 -22.05 -1.78
N SER A 58 -3.94 -21.94 -3.06
CA SER A 58 -3.61 -23.02 -3.96
C SER A 58 -2.87 -22.59 -5.21
N ASP A 59 -2.63 -21.30 -5.37
CA ASP A 59 -2.00 -20.79 -6.58
C ASP A 59 -0.95 -19.76 -6.22
N PRO A 60 0.33 -20.05 -6.40
CA PRO A 60 1.38 -19.08 -6.09
C PRO A 60 1.31 -17.83 -6.95
N GLU A 61 0.61 -17.86 -8.07
CA GLU A 61 0.45 -16.65 -8.86
C GLU A 61 -0.52 -15.67 -8.26
N ASP A 62 -1.29 -16.09 -7.28
CA ASP A 62 -2.22 -15.20 -6.60
C ASP A 62 -1.57 -14.43 -5.47
N MET A 63 -0.27 -14.42 -5.44
CA MET A 63 0.44 -13.67 -4.42
C MET A 63 0.22 -12.18 -4.61
N SER A 64 -0.16 -11.51 -3.55
CA SER A 64 -0.41 -10.07 -3.56
C SER A 64 0.37 -9.40 -2.44
N VAL A 65 0.79 -8.18 -2.68
CA VAL A 65 1.50 -7.40 -1.67
C VAL A 65 0.79 -6.06 -1.53
N VAL A 66 0.61 -5.64 -0.29
CA VAL A 66 0.05 -4.33 0.02
C VAL A 66 1.13 -3.51 0.70
N TYR A 67 1.36 -2.30 0.22
CA TYR A 67 2.33 -1.39 0.81
C TYR A 67 1.61 -0.22 1.45
N ALA A 68 1.99 0.12 2.68
CA ALA A 68 1.55 1.34 3.34
C ALA A 68 2.65 2.36 3.11
N ILE A 69 2.32 3.46 2.46
CA ILE A 69 3.30 4.42 1.97
C ILE A 69 3.01 5.81 2.52
N GLU A 70 4.07 6.53 2.84
CA GLU A 70 3.95 7.91 3.24
C GLU A 70 4.82 8.77 2.34
N SER A 71 4.26 9.84 1.80
CA SER A 71 5.03 10.74 0.97
C SER A 71 5.71 11.81 1.83
N HIS A 72 6.67 12.52 1.23
CA HIS A 72 7.40 13.54 1.97
C HIS A 72 6.52 14.71 2.36
N ASP A 73 5.37 14.88 1.73
CA ASP A 73 4.45 15.96 2.09
C ASP A 73 3.42 15.51 3.14
N GLY A 74 3.53 14.30 3.65
CA GLY A 74 2.65 13.81 4.68
C GLY A 74 1.46 13.02 4.18
N THR A 75 1.30 12.86 2.88
CA THR A 75 0.21 12.05 2.35
C THR A 75 0.48 10.59 2.64
N ARG A 76 -0.49 9.90 3.18
CA ARG A 76 -0.39 8.48 3.51
C ARG A 76 -1.42 7.68 2.74
N GLY A 77 -1.01 6.56 2.21
CA GLY A 77 -1.90 5.74 1.44
C GLY A 77 -1.38 4.33 1.24
N VAL A 78 -2.06 3.60 0.37
CA VAL A 78 -1.75 2.20 0.11
C VAL A 78 -1.55 1.98 -1.38
N ILE A 79 -0.70 1.01 -1.68
CA ILE A 79 -0.54 0.46 -3.01
C ILE A 79 -0.77 -1.05 -2.89
N ALA A 80 -1.54 -1.57 -3.79
CA ALA A 80 -1.79 -3.01 -3.81
C ALA A 80 -1.44 -3.61 -5.17
#